data_4250e08b92cb3568f50f07ce8f1857b9
#
_entry.id   4250e08b92cb3568f50f07ce8f1857b9
#
_cell.length_a   1.000
_cell.length_b   1.000
_cell.length_c   1.000
_cell.angle_alpha   90.00
_cell.angle_beta   90.00
_cell.angle_gamma   90.00
#
_symmetry.space_group_name_H-M   'P 1'
#
loop_
_entity.id
_entity.type
_entity.pdbx_description
1 polymer ?
#
loop_
_entity_poly.entity_id
_entity_poly.type
_entity_poly.pdbx_seq_one_letter_code
_entity_poly.pdbx_strand_id
1 'polypeptide(L)' 'DSYKNKNTYYVDSWNHRHAQPHAYNPNLYAVHIDYDSNVDYGLLLEYKLYNFFRFIEWKYKVRL' A
#
# COMPACT_ATOMS: atom_id res chain seq x y z
N ASP A 1 -0.10 -10.62 12.50
CA ASP A 1 -1.39 -10.02 12.74
C ASP A 1 -2.08 -9.68 11.42
N SER A 2 -3.39 -9.45 11.46
CA SER A 2 -4.18 -9.29 10.24
C SER A 2 -3.86 -8.00 9.49
N TYR A 3 -3.52 -6.91 10.19
CA TYR A 3 -3.12 -5.67 9.51
C TYR A 3 -1.79 -5.85 8.79
N LYS A 4 -0.82 -6.50 9.41
CA LYS A 4 0.48 -6.76 8.79
C LYS A 4 0.31 -7.59 7.52
N ASN A 5 -0.50 -8.64 7.56
CA ASN A 5 -0.75 -9.48 6.39
C ASN A 5 -1.42 -8.70 5.26
N LYS A 6 -2.42 -7.89 5.59
CA LYS A 6 -3.11 -7.05 4.60
C LYS A 6 -2.17 -5.99 4.04
N ASN A 7 -1.37 -5.36 4.89
CA ASN A 7 -0.44 -4.32 4.46
C ASN A 7 0.66 -4.88 3.57
N THR A 8 1.16 -6.07 3.87
CA THR A 8 2.14 -6.74 3.00
C THR A 8 1.57 -6.89 1.59
N TYR A 9 0.34 -7.36 1.48
CA TYR A 9 -0.33 -7.49 0.20
C TYR A 9 -0.51 -6.13 -0.48
N TYR A 10 -0.99 -5.13 0.25
CA TYR A 10 -1.24 -3.79 -0.29
C TYR A 10 0.05 -3.13 -0.77
N VAL A 11 1.13 -3.25 0.01
CA VAL A 11 2.42 -2.67 -0.36
C VAL A 11 2.95 -3.34 -1.62
N ASP A 12 2.87 -4.65 -1.72
CA ASP A 12 3.30 -5.37 -2.91
C ASP A 12 2.52 -4.91 -4.14
N SER A 13 1.21 -4.78 -4.01
CA SER A 13 0.35 -4.30 -5.10
C SER A 13 0.69 -2.86 -5.49
N TRP A 14 0.84 -1.97 -4.51
CA TRP A 14 1.21 -0.58 -4.75
C TRP A 14 2.55 -0.48 -5.48
N ASN A 15 3.57 -1.15 -4.97
CA ASN A 15 4.92 -1.08 -5.54
C ASN A 15 4.98 -1.69 -6.93
N HIS A 16 4.18 -2.74 -7.19
CA HIS A 16 4.04 -3.29 -8.52
C HIS A 16 3.50 -2.24 -9.50
N ARG A 17 2.49 -1.47 -9.07
CA ARG A 17 1.91 -0.40 -9.90
C ARG A 17 2.85 0.78 -10.06
N HIS A 18 3.56 1.15 -8.99
CA HIS A 18 4.59 2.19 -9.06
C HIS A 18 5.66 1.87 -10.12
N ALA A 19 6.04 0.61 -10.25
CA ALA A 19 7.07 0.18 -11.20
C ALA A 19 6.59 0.18 -12.65
N GLN A 20 5.30 0.43 -12.90
CA GLN A 20 4.72 0.37 -14.25
C GLN A 20 3.97 1.66 -14.60
N PRO A 21 4.70 2.78 -14.80
CA PRO A 21 4.06 4.09 -15.02
C PRO A 21 3.27 4.17 -16.33
N HIS A 22 3.50 3.26 -17.27
CA HIS A 22 2.72 3.21 -18.52
C HIS A 22 1.41 2.45 -18.36
N ALA A 23 1.32 1.56 -17.36
CA ALA A 23 0.13 0.76 -17.12
C ALA A 23 -0.76 1.34 -16.03
N TYR A 24 -0.18 2.04 -15.06
CA TYR A 24 -0.88 2.59 -13.92
C TYR A 24 -0.54 4.07 -13.75
N ASN A 25 -1.44 4.83 -13.14
CA ASN A 25 -1.30 6.27 -13.00
C ASN A 25 -0.05 6.65 -12.20
N PRO A 26 0.99 7.25 -12.83
CA PRO A 26 2.23 7.59 -12.12
C PRO A 26 2.06 8.72 -11.12
N ASN A 27 1.00 9.52 -11.23
CA ASN A 27 0.72 10.58 -10.25
C ASN A 27 0.14 9.99 -8.97
N LEU A 28 -0.59 8.89 -9.08
CA LEU A 28 -1.13 8.20 -7.90
C LEU A 28 -0.05 7.33 -7.25
N TYR A 29 0.59 6.47 -8.03
CA TYR A 29 1.62 5.53 -7.52
C TYR A 29 3.01 6.16 -7.63
N ALA A 30 3.14 7.41 -7.17
CA ALA A 30 4.31 8.24 -7.43
C ALA A 30 5.57 7.79 -6.68
N VAL A 31 5.41 7.14 -5.54
CA VAL A 31 6.54 6.75 -4.68
C VAL A 31 6.48 5.26 -4.37
N HIS A 32 7.67 4.67 -4.22
CA HIS A 32 7.81 3.31 -3.73
C HIS A 32 7.59 3.33 -2.21
N ILE A 33 6.81 2.40 -1.70
CA ILE A 33 6.60 2.28 -0.26
C ILE A 33 7.62 1.28 0.29
N ASP A 34 8.50 1.78 1.16
CA ASP A 34 9.55 0.98 1.78
C ASP A 34 9.00 0.36 3.08
N TYR A 35 8.45 -0.83 2.94
CA TYR A 35 7.81 -1.56 4.04
C TYR A 35 8.36 -2.98 4.07
N ASP A 36 8.87 -3.39 5.24
CA ASP A 36 9.43 -4.73 5.44
C ASP A 36 8.52 -5.49 6.40
N SER A 37 7.91 -6.58 5.90
CA SER A 37 6.99 -7.39 6.70
C SER A 37 7.68 -8.10 7.88
N ASN A 38 9.01 -8.17 7.89
CA ASN A 38 9.79 -8.74 8.98
C ASN A 38 10.08 -7.76 10.12
N VAL A 39 9.76 -6.48 9.90
CA VAL A 39 9.95 -5.43 10.92
C VAL A 39 8.65 -5.27 11.71
N ASP A 40 8.79 -5.19 13.03
CA ASP A 40 7.66 -4.88 13.91
C ASP A 40 7.50 -3.36 14.01
N TYR A 41 6.58 -2.80 13.24
CA TYR A 41 6.29 -1.35 13.27
C TYR A 41 5.29 -0.96 14.37
N GLY A 42 4.67 -1.96 15.01
CA GLY A 42 3.66 -1.71 16.02
C GLY A 42 2.25 -1.56 15.42
N LEU A 43 1.25 -1.83 16.25
CA LEU A 43 -0.14 -1.87 15.83
C LEU A 43 -0.63 -0.55 15.27
N LEU A 44 -0.23 0.57 15.89
CA LEU A 44 -0.72 1.89 15.45
C LEU A 44 -0.27 2.23 14.04
N LEU A 45 1.00 1.98 13.72
CA LEU A 45 1.51 2.24 12.37
C LEU A 45 0.84 1.32 11.35
N GLU A 46 0.71 0.04 11.67
CA GLU A 46 0.05 -0.92 10.78
C GLU A 46 -1.41 -0.53 10.51
N TYR A 47 -2.11 -0.08 11.55
CA TYR A 47 -3.49 0.39 11.42
C TYR A 47 -3.58 1.63 10.51
N LYS A 48 -2.69 2.59 10.70
CA LYS A 48 -2.67 3.81 9.86
C LYS A 48 -2.36 3.50 8.41
N LEU A 49 -1.40 2.60 8.16
CA LEU A 49 -1.05 2.21 6.81
C LEU A 49 -2.20 1.49 6.12
N TYR A 50 -2.86 0.59 6.83
CA TYR A 50 -4.03 -0.10 6.32
C TYR A 50 -5.12 0.90 5.92
N ASN A 51 -5.41 1.88 6.78
CA ASN A 51 -6.42 2.90 6.49
C ASN A 51 -6.03 3.79 5.31
N PHE A 52 -4.74 4.06 5.13
CA PHE A 52 -4.26 4.78 3.96
C PHE A 52 -4.64 4.02 2.67
N PHE A 53 -4.38 2.74 2.61
CA PHE A 53 -4.73 1.94 1.43
C PHE A 53 -6.23 1.88 1.19
N ARG A 54 -7.02 1.74 2.26
CA ARG A 54 -8.48 1.75 2.15
C ARG A 54 -8.99 3.09 1.63
N PHE A 55 -8.37 4.20 2.07
CA PHE A 55 -8.69 5.53 1.58
C PHE A 55 -8.39 5.65 0.08
N ILE A 56 -7.22 5.16 -0.35
CA ILE A 56 -6.83 5.20 -1.76
C ILE A 56 -7.83 4.42 -2.61
N GLU A 57 -8.21 3.23 -2.18
CA GLU A 57 -9.19 2.42 -2.90
C GLU A 57 -10.52 3.15 -3.03
N TRP A 58 -10.96 3.81 -1.96
CA TRP A 58 -12.23 4.55 -1.96
C TRP A 58 -12.16 5.79 -2.84
N LYS A 59 -11.10 6.59 -2.67
CA LYS A 59 -10.99 7.88 -3.37
C LYS A 59 -10.80 7.72 -4.87
N TYR A 60 -9.96 6.80 -5.28
CA TYR A 60 -9.57 6.63 -6.67
C TYR A 60 -10.32 5.50 -7.37
N LYS A 61 -11.22 4.82 -6.67
CA LYS A 61 -12.04 3.74 -7.23
C LYS A 61 -11.18 2.62 -7.81
N VAL A 62 -10.11 2.29 -7.11
CA VAL A 62 -9.21 1.21 -7.48
C VAL A 62 -9.27 0.09 -6.46
N ARG A 63 -8.87 -1.10 -6.88
CA ARG A 63 -8.73 -2.25 -5.98
C ARG A 63 -7.28 -2.70 -5.99
N LEU A 64 -6.59 -2.49 -4.88
CA LEU A 64 -5.22 -2.93 -4.75
C LEU A 64 -5.17 -4.41 -4.41
#